data_956b671280c0376b99b5d9218d902251
#
_entry.id   956b671280c0376b99b5d9218d902251
#
_cell.length_a   1.000
_cell.length_b   1.000
_cell.length_c   1.000
_cell.angle_alpha   90.00
_cell.angle_beta   90.00
_cell.angle_gamma   90.00
#
_symmetry.space_group_name_H-M   'P 1'
#
loop_
_entity.id
_entity.type
_entity.pdbx_description
1 polymer ?
#
loop_
_entity_poly.entity_id
_entity_poly.type
_entity_poly.pdbx_seq_one_letter_code
_entity_poly.pdbx_strand_id
1 'polypeptide(L)'
;MPRNEREALQDTVLPVGGGKDGLSPVFVPKGTVVSYNLYAMHRRTDFYGPDAEVFRPERWEDDKLRPRWGYLPFNGGPRICVGQRYALTEAGYVVVRMAQEFRELTSQDAGLWEESLTLTLSSRNGTKVCLTPA
;
A
#
# COMPACT_ATOMS: atom_id res chain seq x y z
N MET A 1 8.52 -2.30 -8.41
CA MET A 1 7.53 -2.83 -7.44
C MET A 1 7.69 -2.08 -6.13
N PRO A 2 6.62 -1.77 -5.42
CA PRO A 2 6.72 -1.17 -4.08
C PRO A 2 7.27 -2.19 -3.08
N ARG A 3 8.57 -2.38 -3.14
CA ARG A 3 9.36 -3.27 -2.30
C ARG A 3 10.26 -2.46 -1.40
N ASN A 4 10.26 -2.80 -0.13
CA ASN A 4 11.19 -2.27 0.84
C ASN A 4 12.15 -3.36 1.32
N GLU A 5 13.31 -2.93 1.79
CA GLU A 5 14.36 -3.82 2.24
C GLU A 5 14.95 -3.34 3.57
N ARG A 6 15.39 -4.30 4.36
CA ARG A 6 16.16 -4.06 5.60
C ARG A 6 17.32 -5.03 5.65
N GLU A 7 18.47 -4.56 6.03
CA GLU A 7 19.63 -5.40 6.30
C GLU A 7 19.73 -5.68 7.80
N ALA A 8 19.96 -6.92 8.15
CA ALA A 8 20.19 -7.32 9.53
C ALA A 8 21.56 -6.85 10.01
N LEU A 9 21.59 -5.92 10.97
CA LEU A 9 22.82 -5.36 11.53
C LEU A 9 23.51 -6.32 12.50
N GLN A 10 22.80 -7.34 12.97
CA GLN A 10 23.27 -8.43 13.83
C GLN A 10 22.47 -9.68 13.56
N ASP A 11 22.94 -10.81 14.03
CA ASP A 11 22.17 -12.05 14.01
C ASP A 11 20.86 -11.83 14.73
N THR A 12 19.75 -12.23 14.11
CA THR A 12 18.41 -12.04 14.64
C THR A 12 17.49 -13.20 14.25
N VAL A 13 16.28 -13.19 14.77
CA VAL A 13 15.27 -14.20 14.48
C VAL A 13 13.96 -13.52 14.13
N LEU A 14 13.39 -13.86 12.98
CA LEU A 14 12.00 -13.56 12.69
C LEU A 14 11.14 -14.58 13.44
N PRO A 15 10.10 -14.14 14.18
CA PRO A 15 9.37 -15.03 15.07
C PRO A 15 8.54 -16.11 14.33
N VAL A 16 8.20 -15.83 13.08
CA VAL A 16 7.42 -16.72 12.19
C VAL A 16 7.92 -16.61 10.75
N GLY A 17 7.51 -17.55 9.91
CA GLY A 17 7.83 -17.59 8.47
C GLY A 17 8.59 -18.86 8.06
N GLY A 18 9.08 -19.63 9.01
CA GLY A 18 9.77 -20.90 8.78
C GLY A 18 8.86 -22.12 8.98
N GLY A 19 9.42 -23.31 8.68
CA GLY A 19 8.66 -24.56 8.73
C GLY A 19 7.71 -24.72 7.53
N LYS A 20 7.06 -25.90 7.47
CA LYS A 20 6.11 -26.21 6.38
C LYS A 20 4.80 -25.41 6.49
N ASP A 21 4.46 -25.01 7.70
CA ASP A 21 3.24 -24.24 8.05
C ASP A 21 3.47 -22.73 8.12
N GLY A 22 4.73 -22.26 7.96
CA GLY A 22 5.09 -20.86 8.08
C GLY A 22 5.04 -20.29 9.50
N LEU A 23 4.92 -21.14 10.52
CA LEU A 23 4.77 -20.71 11.92
C LEU A 23 6.04 -20.81 12.74
N SER A 24 7.06 -21.48 12.21
CA SER A 24 8.36 -21.63 12.90
C SER A 24 9.20 -20.37 12.78
N PRO A 25 10.08 -20.09 13.75
CA PRO A 25 11.05 -19.00 13.65
C PRO A 25 12.03 -19.18 12.48
N VAL A 26 12.50 -18.04 11.94
CA VAL A 26 13.53 -18.01 10.89
C VAL A 26 14.77 -17.29 11.42
N PHE A 27 15.89 -17.99 11.47
CA PHE A 27 17.17 -17.36 11.80
C PHE A 27 17.65 -16.49 10.63
N VAL A 28 18.06 -15.28 10.93
CA VAL A 28 18.53 -14.28 9.96
C VAL A 28 19.94 -13.84 10.37
N PRO A 29 20.98 -14.31 9.67
CA PRO A 29 22.35 -13.88 9.93
C PRO A 29 22.55 -12.39 9.69
N LYS A 30 23.52 -11.80 10.39
CA LYS A 30 24.00 -10.44 10.12
C LYS A 30 24.35 -10.29 8.62
N GLY A 31 23.98 -9.14 8.04
CA GLY A 31 24.21 -8.83 6.62
C GLY A 31 23.14 -9.38 5.68
N THR A 32 22.18 -10.18 6.19
CA THR A 32 21.07 -10.67 5.36
C THR A 32 20.11 -9.53 5.04
N VAL A 33 19.79 -9.39 3.74
CA VAL A 33 18.77 -8.46 3.28
C VAL A 33 17.40 -9.12 3.32
N VAL A 34 16.48 -8.55 4.09
CA VAL A 34 15.08 -8.96 4.18
C VAL A 34 14.24 -8.00 3.37
N SER A 35 13.58 -8.53 2.33
CA SER A 35 12.69 -7.77 1.46
C SER A 35 11.22 -8.05 1.78
N TYR A 36 10.37 -7.03 1.67
CA TYR A 36 8.93 -7.18 1.79
C TYR A 36 8.20 -6.33 0.74
N ASN A 37 7.10 -6.88 0.21
CA ASN A 37 6.33 -6.29 -0.87
C ASN A 37 5.02 -5.71 -0.34
N LEU A 38 4.93 -4.39 -0.27
CA LEU A 38 3.75 -3.68 0.22
C LEU A 38 2.53 -3.88 -0.69
N TYR A 39 2.73 -3.92 -2.01
CA TYR A 39 1.65 -4.13 -2.97
C TYR A 39 0.94 -5.48 -2.74
N ALA A 40 1.73 -6.55 -2.60
CA ALA A 40 1.19 -7.87 -2.31
C ALA A 40 0.59 -7.94 -0.89
N MET A 41 1.26 -7.32 0.09
CA MET A 41 0.79 -7.32 1.47
C MET A 41 -0.58 -6.65 1.63
N HIS A 42 -0.81 -5.52 0.93
CA HIS A 42 -2.08 -4.79 0.97
C HIS A 42 -3.21 -5.47 0.18
N ARG A 43 -2.94 -6.62 -0.46
CA ARG A 43 -3.90 -7.44 -1.20
C ARG A 43 -4.05 -8.85 -0.63
N ARG A 44 -3.54 -9.08 0.55
CA ARG A 44 -3.66 -10.39 1.22
C ARG A 44 -5.11 -10.64 1.64
N THR A 45 -5.66 -11.75 1.18
CA THR A 45 -7.05 -12.14 1.46
C THR A 45 -7.30 -12.51 2.92
N ASP A 46 -6.25 -12.96 3.62
CA ASP A 46 -6.33 -13.25 5.07
C ASP A 46 -6.47 -11.99 5.92
N PHE A 47 -6.03 -10.82 5.43
CA PHE A 47 -6.24 -9.53 6.10
C PHE A 47 -7.49 -8.79 5.60
N TYR A 48 -7.72 -8.80 4.29
CA TYR A 48 -8.69 -7.91 3.64
C TYR A 48 -9.92 -8.62 3.08
N GLY A 49 -9.98 -9.96 3.22
CA GLY A 49 -11.08 -10.78 2.71
C GLY A 49 -10.92 -11.19 1.23
N PRO A 50 -11.87 -11.97 0.71
CA PRO A 50 -11.78 -12.55 -0.62
C PRO A 50 -11.79 -11.51 -1.75
N ASP A 51 -12.27 -10.31 -1.46
CA ASP A 51 -12.32 -9.17 -2.38
C ASP A 51 -11.15 -8.17 -2.17
N ALA A 52 -10.02 -8.62 -1.66
CA ALA A 52 -8.85 -7.78 -1.38
C ALA A 52 -8.32 -7.00 -2.60
N GLU A 53 -8.54 -7.53 -3.81
CA GLU A 53 -8.18 -6.86 -5.09
C GLU A 53 -9.17 -5.78 -5.53
N VAL A 54 -10.36 -5.75 -4.94
CA VAL A 54 -11.41 -4.79 -5.31
C VAL A 54 -11.18 -3.47 -4.56
N PHE A 55 -11.22 -2.36 -5.31
CA PHE A 55 -11.25 -1.03 -4.70
C PHE A 55 -12.59 -0.82 -4.02
N ARG A 56 -12.61 -0.98 -2.70
CA ARG A 56 -13.79 -0.83 -1.84
C ARG A 56 -13.40 -0.08 -0.57
N PRO A 57 -13.44 1.25 -0.59
CA PRO A 57 -13.08 2.07 0.58
C PRO A 57 -13.95 1.82 1.79
N GLU A 58 -15.21 1.41 1.62
CA GLU A 58 -16.18 1.07 2.67
C GLU A 58 -15.69 -0.07 3.58
N ARG A 59 -14.71 -0.87 3.12
CA ARG A 59 -14.11 -1.91 3.98
C ARG A 59 -13.49 -1.33 5.26
N TRP A 60 -13.09 -0.07 5.24
CA TRP A 60 -12.50 0.60 6.40
C TRP A 60 -13.52 1.05 7.44
N GLU A 61 -14.82 0.99 7.12
CA GLU A 61 -15.92 1.23 8.05
C GLU A 61 -16.21 0.00 8.91
N ASP A 62 -15.70 -1.19 8.52
CA ASP A 62 -15.85 -2.41 9.30
C ASP A 62 -14.92 -2.40 10.52
N ASP A 63 -15.51 -2.32 11.70
CA ASP A 63 -14.79 -2.36 12.98
C ASP A 63 -13.98 -3.65 13.21
N LYS A 64 -14.25 -4.71 12.48
CA LYS A 64 -13.52 -5.98 12.55
C LYS A 64 -12.24 -5.95 11.73
N LEU A 65 -12.14 -5.07 10.74
CA LEU A 65 -10.93 -4.93 9.93
C LEU A 65 -9.79 -4.33 10.78
N ARG A 66 -8.84 -5.16 11.14
CA ARG A 66 -7.67 -4.77 11.97
C ARG A 66 -6.38 -5.33 11.37
N PRO A 67 -5.94 -4.84 10.22
CA PRO A 67 -4.77 -5.39 9.53
C PRO A 67 -3.46 -5.11 10.28
N ARG A 68 -3.41 -4.16 11.21
CA ARG A 68 -2.22 -3.83 12.02
C ARG A 68 -0.99 -3.63 11.12
N TRP A 69 0.06 -4.42 11.33
CA TRP A 69 1.28 -4.42 10.51
C TRP A 69 1.07 -4.95 9.08
N GLY A 70 -0.09 -5.48 8.75
CA GLY A 70 -0.52 -5.79 7.38
C GLY A 70 -0.89 -4.55 6.56
N TYR A 71 -0.97 -3.35 7.17
CA TYR A 71 -1.23 -2.09 6.48
C TYR A 71 -0.12 -1.08 6.77
N LEU A 72 0.77 -0.88 5.81
CA LEU A 72 1.95 -0.04 5.92
C LEU A 72 2.07 0.94 4.74
N PRO A 73 1.10 1.85 4.53
CA PRO A 73 1.11 2.77 3.39
C PRO A 73 2.32 3.71 3.39
N PHE A 74 2.89 3.98 4.54
CA PHE A 74 4.07 4.83 4.74
C PHE A 74 5.20 4.12 5.50
N ASN A 75 5.23 2.80 5.47
CA ASN A 75 6.08 1.99 6.34
C ASN A 75 5.77 2.18 7.84
N GLY A 76 6.67 1.68 8.69
CA GLY A 76 6.55 1.78 10.14
C GLY A 76 7.90 1.70 10.84
N GLY A 77 7.90 1.98 12.15
CA GLY A 77 9.09 1.98 12.98
C GLY A 77 10.06 3.15 12.68
N PRO A 78 11.35 3.01 13.01
CA PRO A 78 12.34 4.09 12.86
C PRO A 78 12.58 4.56 11.42
N ARG A 79 12.12 3.78 10.43
CA ARG A 79 12.22 4.09 9.00
C ARG A 79 10.88 4.42 8.36
N ILE A 80 9.92 4.93 9.14
CA ILE A 80 8.67 5.49 8.62
C ILE A 80 8.95 6.60 7.60
N CYS A 81 8.07 6.75 6.61
CA CYS A 81 8.19 7.79 5.60
C CYS A 81 8.21 9.19 6.24
N VAL A 82 9.28 9.94 6.06
CA VAL A 82 9.41 11.31 6.56
C VAL A 82 8.40 12.26 5.91
N GLY A 83 8.02 11.99 4.66
CA GLY A 83 7.07 12.79 3.88
C GLY A 83 5.60 12.46 4.13
N GLN A 84 5.25 11.56 5.05
CA GLN A 84 3.87 11.10 5.26
C GLN A 84 2.89 12.25 5.47
N ARG A 85 3.20 13.20 6.34
CA ARG A 85 2.31 14.32 6.65
C ARG A 85 2.15 15.25 5.44
N TYR A 86 3.23 15.51 4.73
CA TYR A 86 3.20 16.31 3.51
C TYR A 86 2.30 15.66 2.44
N ALA A 87 2.53 14.39 2.15
CA ALA A 87 1.74 13.64 1.15
C ALA A 87 0.25 13.61 1.49
N LEU A 88 -0.12 13.38 2.75
CA LEU A 88 -1.52 13.37 3.18
C LEU A 88 -2.15 14.77 3.10
N THR A 89 -1.41 15.82 3.45
CA THR A 89 -1.91 17.20 3.36
C THR A 89 -2.11 17.61 1.90
N GLU A 90 -1.13 17.34 1.04
CA GLU A 90 -1.21 17.65 -0.40
C GLU A 90 -2.36 16.91 -1.07
N ALA A 91 -2.45 15.59 -0.87
CA ALA A 91 -3.54 14.78 -1.43
C ALA A 91 -4.91 15.25 -0.91
N GLY A 92 -5.03 15.50 0.39
CA GLY A 92 -6.26 16.03 0.99
C GLY A 92 -6.65 17.39 0.42
N TYR A 93 -5.70 18.30 0.25
CA TYR A 93 -5.95 19.60 -0.37
C TYR A 93 -6.49 19.45 -1.79
N VAL A 94 -5.82 18.64 -2.63
CA VAL A 94 -6.24 18.42 -4.02
C VAL A 94 -7.66 17.83 -4.07
N VAL A 95 -7.95 16.80 -3.26
CA VAL A 95 -9.29 16.17 -3.23
C VAL A 95 -10.36 17.17 -2.82
N VAL A 96 -10.11 17.97 -1.77
CA VAL A 96 -11.06 18.98 -1.30
C VAL A 96 -11.29 20.06 -2.37
N ARG A 97 -10.21 20.54 -3.02
CA ARG A 97 -10.34 21.54 -4.08
C ARG A 97 -11.12 21.00 -5.29
N MET A 98 -10.84 19.75 -5.68
CA MET A 98 -11.62 19.13 -6.75
C MET A 98 -13.11 19.02 -6.41
N ALA A 99 -13.44 18.61 -5.19
CA ALA A 99 -14.82 18.51 -4.73
C ALA A 99 -15.54 19.87 -4.63
N GLN A 100 -14.80 20.96 -4.41
CA GLN A 100 -15.34 22.33 -4.37
C GLN A 100 -15.58 22.92 -5.76
N GLU A 101 -14.71 22.61 -6.72
CA GLU A 101 -14.74 23.22 -8.06
C GLU A 101 -15.59 22.41 -9.05
N PHE A 102 -15.78 21.12 -8.80
CA PHE A 102 -16.46 20.22 -9.72
C PHE A 102 -17.57 19.45 -9.02
N ARG A 103 -18.77 19.51 -9.58
CA ARG A 103 -19.92 18.75 -9.09
C ARG A 103 -19.88 17.27 -9.49
N GLU A 104 -19.13 16.94 -10.54
CA GLU A 104 -19.06 15.59 -11.07
C GLU A 104 -17.67 15.29 -11.62
N LEU A 105 -17.21 14.08 -11.34
CA LEU A 105 -15.96 13.51 -11.86
C LEU A 105 -16.28 12.14 -12.41
N THR A 106 -16.15 11.95 -13.73
CA THR A 106 -16.40 10.68 -14.41
C THR A 106 -15.14 10.12 -15.01
N SER A 107 -14.94 8.80 -14.88
CA SER A 107 -13.83 8.11 -15.51
C SER A 107 -13.97 8.11 -17.03
N GLN A 108 -12.89 8.40 -17.73
CA GLN A 108 -12.74 8.27 -19.18
C GLN A 108 -11.74 7.16 -19.55
N ASP A 109 -11.34 6.34 -18.58
CA ASP A 109 -10.50 5.19 -18.84
C ASP A 109 -11.35 4.04 -19.41
N ALA A 110 -11.06 3.66 -20.65
CA ALA A 110 -11.77 2.59 -21.36
C ALA A 110 -11.17 1.18 -21.11
N GLY A 111 -10.01 1.11 -20.47
CA GLY A 111 -9.27 -0.12 -20.24
C GLY A 111 -9.03 -0.42 -18.77
N LEU A 112 -8.49 -1.60 -18.53
CA LEU A 112 -8.01 -1.97 -17.20
C LEU A 112 -6.81 -1.11 -16.81
N TRP A 113 -6.69 -0.88 -15.51
CA TRP A 113 -5.51 -0.22 -14.96
C TRP A 113 -4.24 -1.06 -15.24
N GLU A 114 -3.23 -0.40 -15.81
CA GLU A 114 -1.92 -0.99 -16.08
C GLU A 114 -0.85 -0.30 -15.25
N GLU A 115 0.01 -1.12 -14.66
CA GLU A 115 1.12 -0.62 -13.85
C GLU A 115 2.32 -0.18 -14.71
N SER A 116 2.92 0.93 -14.34
CA SER A 116 4.24 1.35 -14.78
C SER A 116 5.22 1.18 -13.64
N LEU A 117 6.11 0.20 -13.79
CA LEU A 117 7.12 -0.14 -12.77
C LEU A 117 8.42 0.59 -13.07
N THR A 118 8.71 1.58 -12.23
CA THR A 118 10.00 2.27 -12.19
C THR A 118 10.56 2.20 -10.77
N LEU A 119 11.23 3.22 -10.30
CA LEU A 119 11.57 3.36 -8.88
C LEU A 119 10.28 3.43 -8.02
N THR A 120 9.22 4.00 -8.58
CA THR A 120 7.88 4.04 -7.99
C THR A 120 6.88 3.24 -8.83
N LEU A 121 5.69 3.02 -8.30
CA LEU A 121 4.56 2.45 -9.01
C LEU A 121 3.63 3.59 -9.42
N SER A 122 3.28 3.65 -10.70
CA SER A 122 2.30 4.62 -11.23
C SER A 122 1.39 3.96 -12.27
N SER A 123 0.30 4.64 -12.63
CA SER A 123 -0.49 4.22 -13.78
C SER A 123 0.29 4.48 -15.07
N ARG A 124 0.37 3.47 -15.95
CA ARG A 124 1.05 3.58 -17.25
C ARG A 124 0.40 4.62 -18.16
N ASN A 125 -0.91 4.66 -18.16
CA ASN A 125 -1.72 5.48 -19.06
C ASN A 125 -2.24 6.76 -18.40
N GLY A 126 -1.79 7.06 -17.18
CA GLY A 126 -2.34 8.13 -16.36
C GLY A 126 -3.72 7.79 -15.81
N THR A 127 -4.47 8.81 -15.44
CA THR A 127 -5.86 8.71 -15.00
C THR A 127 -6.68 9.71 -15.79
N LYS A 128 -7.52 9.23 -16.70
CA LYS A 128 -8.32 10.07 -17.58
C LYS A 128 -9.68 10.33 -16.95
N VAL A 129 -9.99 11.58 -16.74
CA VAL A 129 -11.26 12.01 -16.12
C VAL A 129 -11.91 13.15 -16.90
N CYS A 130 -13.23 13.16 -16.91
CA CYS A 130 -14.02 14.32 -17.31
C CYS A 130 -14.50 15.01 -16.05
N LEU A 131 -14.38 16.33 -16.02
CA LEU A 131 -14.73 17.18 -14.89
C LEU A 131 -15.87 18.12 -15.31
N THR A 132 -16.98 18.10 -14.57
CA THR A 132 -18.10 19.03 -14.78
C THR A 132 -18.02 20.11 -13.70
N PRO A 133 -17.85 21.39 -14.03
CA PRO A 133 -17.81 22.47 -13.05
C PRO A 133 -19.08 22.51 -12.18
N ALA A 134 -18.93 23.02 -10.94
CA ALA A 134 -20.03 23.19 -9.99
C ALA A 134 -21.00 24.32 -10.43
#